data_7c2ac6e29d104ba058cc62dea69b2045
#
_entry.id   7c2ac6e29d104ba058cc62dea69b2045
#
_cell.length_a   1.000
_cell.length_b   1.000
_cell.length_c   1.000
_cell.angle_alpha   90.00
_cell.angle_beta   90.00
_cell.angle_gamma   90.00
#
_symmetry.space_group_name_H-M   'P 1'
#
loop_
_entity.id
_entity.type
_entity.pdbx_description
1 polymer ?
#
loop_
_entity_poly.entity_id
_entity_poly.type
_entity_poly.pdbx_seq_one_letter_code
_entity_poly.pdbx_strand_id
1 'polypeptide(L)'
;MCLITFAWRDEEQHLQLYGNRDEFYARPTQPADFWEDGQCWGGRDLQAGGSWLALRSGPRMAALTNIRDPDRPTGTRSRGELVADFVTGSLSAQDYARQIQSEQYGGFNLLLLDDTGLYYIASHRELRRLPSGLYGLSNDALNTPWPKVRAVVAAWPNNRVQQAMLDPTRYPDEALPNTGVSMEWERRLSAAFIESPDYGTRALSYVELKQGKWRARETSFGPLTGVRSVQDL
;
A
#
# COMPACT_ATOMS: atom_id res chain seq x y z
N MET A 1 -5.50 -4.09 6.29
CA MET A 1 -4.06 -4.40 6.17
C MET A 1 -3.70 -4.44 4.71
N CYS A 2 -2.41 -4.38 4.32
CA CYS A 2 -2.07 -4.32 2.89
C CYS A 2 -0.79 -5.13 2.62
N LEU A 3 -0.64 -5.54 1.37
CA LEU A 3 0.59 -6.09 0.82
C LEU A 3 0.97 -5.27 -0.40
N ILE A 4 2.18 -4.74 -0.45
CA ILE A 4 2.70 -3.96 -1.57
C ILE A 4 3.99 -4.60 -2.05
N THR A 5 4.20 -4.65 -3.36
CA THR A 5 5.50 -4.96 -3.97
C THR A 5 5.75 -4.01 -5.14
N PHE A 6 6.99 -3.55 -5.30
CA PHE A 6 7.30 -2.59 -6.33
C PHE A 6 8.71 -2.72 -6.86
N ALA A 7 8.87 -2.33 -8.12
CA ALA A 7 10.13 -2.09 -8.79
C ALA A 7 10.34 -0.58 -8.94
N TRP A 8 11.47 -0.08 -8.47
CA TRP A 8 11.85 1.31 -8.59
C TRP A 8 13.15 1.46 -9.37
N ARG A 9 13.20 2.37 -10.32
CA ARG A 9 14.40 2.79 -11.05
C ARG A 9 14.57 4.29 -10.89
N ASP A 10 15.46 4.65 -9.97
CA ASP A 10 15.62 6.02 -9.50
C ASP A 10 16.05 6.99 -10.62
N GLU A 11 17.04 6.60 -11.42
CA GLU A 11 17.56 7.43 -12.52
C GLU A 11 16.52 7.67 -13.63
N GLU A 12 15.64 6.70 -13.87
CA GLU A 12 14.58 6.78 -14.87
C GLU A 12 13.28 7.41 -14.29
N GLN A 13 13.21 7.63 -12.99
CA GLN A 13 11.97 7.96 -12.27
C GLN A 13 10.83 7.02 -12.68
N HIS A 14 11.13 5.71 -12.78
CA HIS A 14 10.20 4.70 -13.22
C HIS A 14 9.79 3.81 -12.03
N LEU A 15 8.52 3.85 -11.70
CA LEU A 15 7.90 3.01 -10.67
C LEU A 15 6.91 2.05 -11.31
N GLN A 16 6.96 0.79 -10.90
CA GLN A 16 5.86 -0.17 -11.08
C GLN A 16 5.51 -0.73 -9.70
N LEU A 17 4.25 -0.65 -9.31
CA LEU A 17 3.79 -1.07 -7.99
C LEU A 17 2.50 -1.89 -8.10
N TYR A 18 2.46 -2.99 -7.36
CA TYR A 18 1.24 -3.76 -7.08
C TYR A 18 0.91 -3.66 -5.60
N GLY A 19 -0.36 -3.46 -5.28
CA GLY A 19 -0.84 -3.33 -3.91
C GLY A 19 -2.18 -4.02 -3.68
N ASN A 20 -2.25 -4.92 -2.70
CA ASN A 20 -3.49 -5.48 -2.19
C ASN A 20 -3.93 -4.68 -0.97
N ARG A 21 -5.20 -4.28 -0.95
CA ARG A 21 -5.86 -3.76 0.23
C ARG A 21 -6.70 -4.85 0.88
N ASP A 22 -6.31 -5.25 2.09
CA ASP A 22 -7.04 -6.23 2.88
C ASP A 22 -7.82 -5.52 3.99
N GLU A 23 -9.13 -5.76 4.07
CA GLU A 23 -10.00 -5.06 5.01
C GLU A 23 -11.30 -5.86 5.26
N PHE A 24 -12.00 -5.54 6.34
CA PHE A 24 -13.33 -6.05 6.60
C PHE A 24 -14.31 -5.63 5.50
N TYR A 25 -15.15 -6.56 5.04
CA TYR A 25 -16.14 -6.29 4.00
C TYR A 25 -17.19 -5.27 4.44
N ALA A 26 -17.49 -5.20 5.73
CA ALA A 26 -18.41 -4.22 6.30
C ALA A 26 -17.86 -2.78 6.30
N ARG A 27 -16.52 -2.58 6.11
CA ARG A 27 -15.95 -1.23 6.09
C ARG A 27 -16.32 -0.49 4.81
N PRO A 28 -17.05 0.65 4.89
CA PRO A 28 -17.43 1.42 3.73
C PRO A 28 -16.22 1.89 2.95
N THR A 29 -16.21 1.58 1.65
CA THR A 29 -15.07 1.88 0.77
C THR A 29 -15.57 2.29 -0.59
N GLN A 30 -15.00 3.33 -1.17
CA GLN A 30 -15.16 3.68 -2.57
C GLN A 30 -13.99 3.09 -3.38
N PRO A 31 -14.27 2.33 -4.46
CA PRO A 31 -13.23 1.90 -5.40
C PRO A 31 -12.44 3.07 -5.95
N ALA A 32 -11.25 2.79 -6.50
CA ALA A 32 -10.41 3.81 -7.09
C ALA A 32 -11.13 4.54 -8.23
N ASP A 33 -11.13 5.84 -8.15
CA ASP A 33 -11.67 6.76 -9.14
C ASP A 33 -11.02 8.13 -8.97
N PHE A 34 -11.29 9.09 -9.86
CA PHE A 34 -10.91 10.48 -9.64
C PHE A 34 -11.65 11.06 -8.44
N TRP A 35 -10.91 11.78 -7.62
CA TRP A 35 -11.50 12.51 -6.50
C TRP A 35 -12.21 13.77 -6.99
N GLU A 36 -12.97 14.40 -6.09
CA GLU A 36 -13.76 15.60 -6.43
C GLU A 36 -12.94 16.76 -7.03
N ASP A 37 -11.63 16.82 -6.70
CA ASP A 37 -10.70 17.79 -7.27
C ASP A 37 -10.33 17.52 -8.74
N GLY A 38 -10.69 16.35 -9.27
CA GLY A 38 -10.38 15.89 -10.63
C GLY A 38 -8.89 15.69 -10.91
N GLN A 39 -8.02 15.82 -9.91
CA GLN A 39 -6.56 15.72 -10.05
C GLN A 39 -5.97 14.48 -9.38
N CYS A 40 -6.59 14.02 -8.30
CA CYS A 40 -6.17 12.84 -7.57
C CYS A 40 -6.98 11.62 -8.00
N TRP A 41 -6.32 10.46 -8.10
CA TRP A 41 -6.93 9.18 -8.38
C TRP A 41 -6.57 8.18 -7.29
N GLY A 42 -7.53 7.41 -6.81
CA GLY A 42 -7.34 6.37 -5.81
C GLY A 42 -8.61 6.01 -5.08
N GLY A 43 -8.60 4.90 -4.37
CA GLY A 43 -9.73 4.48 -3.55
C GLY A 43 -9.88 5.33 -2.29
N ARG A 44 -11.12 5.38 -1.74
CA ARG A 44 -11.42 6.13 -0.52
C ARG A 44 -11.95 5.23 0.58
N ASP A 45 -11.46 5.45 1.77
CA ASP A 45 -12.04 4.91 3.00
C ASP A 45 -13.18 5.82 3.46
N LEU A 46 -14.42 5.41 3.24
CA LEU A 46 -15.58 6.26 3.54
C LEU A 46 -15.89 6.36 5.04
N GLN A 47 -15.29 5.50 5.88
CA GLN A 47 -15.44 5.58 7.32
C GLN A 47 -14.49 6.63 7.93
N ALA A 48 -13.26 6.71 7.43
CA ALA A 48 -12.22 7.57 8.00
C ALA A 48 -11.78 8.71 7.07
N GLY A 49 -12.33 8.81 5.85
CA GLY A 49 -12.10 9.90 4.91
C GLY A 49 -10.76 9.88 4.17
N GLY A 50 -9.88 8.93 4.46
CA GLY A 50 -8.54 8.83 3.87
C GLY A 50 -8.44 7.88 2.70
N SER A 51 -7.20 7.49 2.38
CA SER A 51 -6.87 6.53 1.33
C SER A 51 -5.75 5.59 1.77
N TRP A 52 -5.53 4.52 1.00
CA TRP A 52 -4.40 3.58 1.19
C TRP A 52 -3.37 3.68 0.05
N LEU A 53 -3.79 4.14 -1.12
CA LEU A 53 -2.97 4.41 -2.29
C LEU A 53 -3.67 5.47 -3.11
N ALA A 54 -2.94 6.54 -3.42
CA ALA A 54 -3.44 7.59 -4.27
C ALA A 54 -2.32 8.21 -5.11
N LEU A 55 -2.71 8.70 -6.28
CA LEU A 55 -1.86 9.35 -7.28
C LEU A 55 -2.39 10.76 -7.55
N ARG A 56 -1.51 11.62 -8.01
CA ARG A 56 -1.88 12.91 -8.61
C ARG A 56 -1.09 13.10 -9.90
N SER A 57 -1.62 13.91 -10.81
CA SER A 57 -0.93 14.33 -12.04
C SER A 57 0.49 14.84 -11.73
N GLY A 58 1.46 14.46 -12.54
CA GLY A 58 2.88 14.57 -12.24
C GLY A 58 3.36 13.41 -11.34
N PRO A 59 4.64 13.34 -10.98
CA PRO A 59 5.22 12.25 -10.20
C PRO A 59 4.86 12.37 -8.71
N ARG A 60 3.58 12.25 -8.37
CA ARG A 60 3.12 12.38 -6.97
C ARG A 60 2.23 11.21 -6.59
N MET A 61 2.68 10.42 -5.60
CA MET A 61 1.99 9.23 -5.11
C MET A 61 2.27 9.04 -3.62
N ALA A 62 1.26 8.54 -2.90
CA ALA A 62 1.46 7.95 -1.59
C ALA A 62 0.78 6.57 -1.51
N ALA A 63 1.42 5.66 -0.77
CA ALA A 63 0.87 4.34 -0.47
C ALA A 63 1.20 3.94 0.97
N LEU A 64 0.26 3.27 1.62
CA LEU A 64 0.31 3.00 3.06
C LEU A 64 0.04 1.53 3.37
N THR A 65 0.81 0.98 4.31
CA THR A 65 0.44 -0.25 5.04
C THR A 65 0.42 -0.01 6.53
N ASN A 66 -0.42 -0.72 7.25
CA ASN A 66 -0.39 -0.72 8.71
C ASN A 66 0.80 -1.54 9.21
N ILE A 67 1.44 -1.13 10.30
CA ILE A 67 2.30 -2.02 11.08
C ILE A 67 1.40 -2.79 12.04
N ARG A 68 1.60 -4.11 12.10
CA ARG A 68 0.87 -5.00 12.98
C ARG A 68 1.60 -5.06 14.32
N ASP A 69 1.14 -4.26 15.25
CA ASP A 69 1.67 -4.15 16.61
C ASP A 69 0.49 -3.88 17.55
N PRO A 70 -0.04 -4.93 18.23
CA PRO A 70 -1.18 -4.80 19.12
C PRO A 70 -0.90 -3.93 20.36
N ASP A 71 0.35 -3.84 20.77
CA ASP A 71 0.75 -3.07 21.95
C ASP A 71 0.84 -1.57 21.65
N ARG A 72 0.79 -1.20 20.37
CA ARG A 72 0.82 0.20 19.97
C ARG A 72 -0.57 0.83 20.02
N PRO A 73 -0.73 2.03 20.61
CA PRO A 73 -1.97 2.77 20.56
C PRO A 73 -2.51 2.95 19.13
N THR A 74 -3.82 2.93 18.98
CA THR A 74 -4.47 3.10 17.66
C THR A 74 -4.27 4.48 17.06
N GLY A 75 -3.83 5.45 17.85
CA GLY A 75 -3.68 6.84 17.47
C GLY A 75 -5.02 7.60 17.47
N THR A 76 -4.93 8.93 17.46
CA THR A 76 -6.09 9.84 17.44
C THR A 76 -6.50 10.22 16.02
N ARG A 77 -5.62 10.03 15.04
CA ARG A 77 -5.83 10.34 13.62
C ARG A 77 -5.82 9.07 12.76
N SER A 78 -6.54 9.13 11.65
CA SER A 78 -6.56 8.06 10.65
C SER A 78 -5.25 8.05 9.83
N ARG A 79 -4.61 6.89 9.74
CA ARG A 79 -3.42 6.72 8.87
C ARG A 79 -3.68 7.06 7.41
N GLY A 80 -4.93 6.86 6.94
CA GLY A 80 -5.32 7.19 5.58
C GLY A 80 -5.23 8.68 5.24
N GLU A 81 -5.24 9.55 6.24
CA GLU A 81 -5.01 10.99 6.07
C GLU A 81 -3.59 11.25 5.54
N LEU A 82 -2.57 10.46 5.98
CA LEU A 82 -1.19 10.60 5.51
C LEU A 82 -1.06 10.46 3.99
N VAL A 83 -1.88 9.62 3.38
CA VAL A 83 -1.94 9.47 1.93
C VAL A 83 -2.67 10.64 1.29
N ALA A 84 -3.86 10.97 1.79
CA ALA A 84 -4.72 12.02 1.24
C ALA A 84 -4.04 13.40 1.33
N ASP A 85 -3.52 13.76 2.49
CA ASP A 85 -2.87 15.05 2.73
C ASP A 85 -1.64 15.25 1.84
N PHE A 86 -0.85 14.18 1.65
CA PHE A 86 0.31 14.26 0.77
C PHE A 86 -0.10 14.51 -0.68
N VAL A 87 -1.01 13.70 -1.26
CA VAL A 87 -1.32 13.81 -2.69
C VAL A 87 -2.08 15.09 -3.03
N THR A 88 -2.90 15.60 -2.12
CA THR A 88 -3.61 16.87 -2.32
C THR A 88 -2.76 18.09 -1.99
N GLY A 89 -1.72 17.94 -1.16
CA GLY A 89 -0.81 19.00 -0.75
C GLY A 89 0.24 19.37 -1.80
N SER A 90 1.13 20.28 -1.43
CA SER A 90 2.22 20.80 -2.29
C SER A 90 3.63 20.61 -1.70
N LEU A 91 3.75 20.12 -0.47
CA LEU A 91 5.05 19.88 0.17
C LEU A 91 5.82 18.79 -0.56
N SER A 92 7.16 18.90 -0.61
CA SER A 92 8.01 17.79 -1.03
C SER A 92 7.80 16.55 -0.14
N ALA A 93 8.13 15.37 -0.63
CA ALA A 93 8.07 14.15 0.16
C ALA A 93 8.89 14.25 1.46
N GLN A 94 10.06 14.91 1.39
CA GLN A 94 10.91 15.11 2.54
C GLN A 94 10.31 16.09 3.56
N ASP A 95 9.79 17.23 3.11
CA ASP A 95 9.23 18.23 4.00
C ASP A 95 7.91 17.77 4.60
N TYR A 96 7.09 17.04 3.82
CA TYR A 96 5.90 16.40 4.34
C TYR A 96 6.24 15.38 5.44
N ALA A 97 7.20 14.49 5.18
CA ALA A 97 7.60 13.47 6.14
C ALA A 97 8.13 14.07 7.46
N ARG A 98 8.83 15.21 7.42
CA ARG A 98 9.30 15.91 8.63
C ARG A 98 8.18 16.49 9.49
N GLN A 99 7.01 16.73 8.91
CA GLN A 99 5.86 17.29 9.63
C GLN A 99 4.95 16.20 10.22
N ILE A 100 5.19 14.91 9.89
CA ILE A 100 4.39 13.81 10.42
C ILE A 100 4.68 13.64 11.92
N GLN A 101 3.65 13.83 12.73
CA GLN A 101 3.66 13.54 14.17
C GLN A 101 3.23 12.09 14.36
N SER A 102 4.20 11.18 14.31
CA SER A 102 3.96 9.72 14.26
C SER A 102 3.19 9.17 15.47
N GLU A 103 3.24 9.86 16.61
CA GLU A 103 2.51 9.52 17.83
C GLU A 103 0.99 9.72 17.72
N GLN A 104 0.53 10.52 16.76
CA GLN A 104 -0.89 10.72 16.52
C GLN A 104 -1.53 9.56 15.75
N TYR A 105 -0.74 8.67 15.18
CA TYR A 105 -1.20 7.58 14.32
C TYR A 105 -0.87 6.22 14.95
N GLY A 106 -1.70 5.23 14.69
CA GLY A 106 -1.32 3.83 14.88
C GLY A 106 -0.12 3.46 13.98
N GLY A 107 0.49 2.31 14.21
CA GLY A 107 1.66 1.86 13.44
C GLY A 107 1.42 1.88 11.93
N PHE A 108 2.32 2.53 11.16
CA PHE A 108 2.23 2.67 9.70
C PHE A 108 3.58 2.55 9.01
N ASN A 109 3.54 2.12 7.77
CA ASN A 109 4.55 2.32 6.75
C ASN A 109 3.97 3.22 5.67
N LEU A 110 4.73 4.17 5.16
CA LEU A 110 4.31 5.10 4.14
C LEU A 110 5.38 5.21 3.05
N LEU A 111 4.96 5.03 1.82
CA LEU A 111 5.72 5.34 0.62
C LEU A 111 5.27 6.71 0.11
N LEU A 112 6.21 7.58 -0.20
CA LEU A 112 5.99 8.91 -0.75
C LEU A 112 6.84 9.05 -2.01
N LEU A 113 6.24 9.41 -3.12
CA LEU A 113 6.94 9.69 -4.38
C LEU A 113 6.63 11.11 -4.84
N ASP A 114 7.67 11.83 -5.19
CA ASP A 114 7.63 13.11 -5.88
C ASP A 114 8.74 13.19 -6.96
N ASP A 115 8.96 14.35 -7.54
CA ASP A 115 9.98 14.61 -8.55
C ASP A 115 11.42 14.44 -8.03
N THR A 116 11.62 14.38 -6.72
CA THR A 116 12.93 14.18 -6.10
C THR A 116 13.26 12.70 -5.83
N GLY A 117 12.28 11.80 -5.96
CA GLY A 117 12.45 10.36 -5.83
C GLY A 117 11.39 9.64 -5.02
N LEU A 118 11.64 8.38 -4.72
CA LEU A 118 10.80 7.54 -3.88
C LEU A 118 11.36 7.46 -2.46
N TYR A 119 10.51 7.70 -1.49
CA TYR A 119 10.85 7.73 -0.07
C TYR A 119 10.01 6.72 0.72
N TYR A 120 10.60 6.19 1.76
CA TYR A 120 9.96 5.34 2.75
C TYR A 120 10.13 5.93 4.15
N ILE A 121 9.04 5.99 4.89
CA ILE A 121 9.02 6.31 6.32
C ILE A 121 8.09 5.34 7.05
N ALA A 122 8.46 4.95 8.27
CA ALA A 122 7.59 4.20 9.16
C ALA A 122 7.43 4.96 10.48
N SER A 123 6.36 4.69 11.20
CA SER A 123 5.99 5.42 12.43
C SER A 123 7.05 5.44 13.54
N HIS A 124 8.08 4.63 13.46
CA HIS A 124 9.19 4.56 14.43
C HIS A 124 10.56 4.47 13.74
N ARG A 125 10.63 4.89 12.47
CA ARG A 125 11.87 4.87 11.68
C ARG A 125 12.04 6.18 10.95
N GLU A 126 13.28 6.52 10.70
CA GLU A 126 13.63 7.72 9.92
C GLU A 126 13.24 7.58 8.45
N LEU A 127 13.03 8.73 7.83
CA LEU A 127 12.80 8.85 6.40
C LEU A 127 14.03 8.34 5.62
N ARG A 128 13.79 7.51 4.62
CA ARG A 128 14.84 7.03 3.71
C ARG A 128 14.43 7.27 2.26
N ARG A 129 15.32 7.86 1.46
CA ARG A 129 15.23 7.79 -0.01
C ARG A 129 15.60 6.39 -0.46
N LEU A 130 14.79 5.79 -1.31
CA LEU A 130 15.00 4.42 -1.77
C LEU A 130 15.84 4.43 -3.06
N PRO A 131 16.93 3.65 -3.11
CA PRO A 131 17.67 3.43 -4.35
C PRO A 131 16.87 2.54 -5.31
N SER A 132 17.35 2.41 -6.54
CA SER A 132 16.80 1.45 -7.51
C SER A 132 16.80 0.03 -6.93
N GLY A 133 15.68 -0.69 -7.09
CA GLY A 133 15.56 -2.05 -6.54
C GLY A 133 14.16 -2.64 -6.64
N LEU A 134 14.06 -3.88 -6.16
CA LEU A 134 12.80 -4.60 -5.95
C LEU A 134 12.49 -4.62 -4.45
N TYR A 135 11.25 -4.34 -4.11
CA TYR A 135 10.84 -4.16 -2.74
C TYR A 135 9.52 -4.89 -2.44
N GLY A 136 9.40 -5.32 -1.20
CA GLY A 136 8.16 -5.86 -0.67
C GLY A 136 7.83 -5.25 0.69
N LEU A 137 6.58 -4.91 0.91
CA LEU A 137 6.09 -4.25 2.12
C LEU A 137 4.76 -4.84 2.54
N SER A 138 4.69 -5.35 3.75
CA SER A 138 3.44 -5.79 4.35
C SER A 138 3.20 -5.03 5.67
N ASN A 139 2.97 -5.75 6.75
CA ASN A 139 2.54 -5.17 8.03
C ASN A 139 3.67 -5.15 9.08
N ASP A 140 4.89 -5.11 8.61
CA ASP A 140 6.13 -4.89 9.35
C ASP A 140 7.05 -4.00 8.49
N ALA A 141 8.33 -3.89 8.81
CA ALA A 141 9.29 -3.06 8.07
C ALA A 141 9.39 -3.45 6.58
N LEU A 142 9.86 -2.49 5.78
CA LEU A 142 10.18 -2.72 4.37
C LEU A 142 11.14 -3.91 4.22
N ASN A 143 10.79 -4.83 3.33
CA ASN A 143 11.52 -6.05 3.03
C ASN A 143 11.60 -7.07 4.19
N THR A 144 10.75 -6.96 5.22
CA THR A 144 10.63 -8.04 6.20
C THR A 144 10.28 -9.33 5.46
N PRO A 145 11.10 -10.41 5.63
CA PRO A 145 11.05 -11.58 4.75
C PRO A 145 9.91 -12.56 5.08
N TRP A 146 8.71 -12.04 5.31
CA TRP A 146 7.53 -12.89 5.47
C TRP A 146 7.30 -13.70 4.19
N PRO A 147 6.78 -14.94 4.30
CA PRO A 147 6.65 -15.82 3.14
C PRO A 147 5.95 -15.19 1.95
N LYS A 148 4.81 -14.50 2.16
CA LYS A 148 4.09 -13.78 1.09
C LYS A 148 4.90 -12.64 0.48
N VAL A 149 5.66 -11.89 1.29
CA VAL A 149 6.52 -10.79 0.81
C VAL A 149 7.61 -11.34 -0.10
N ARG A 150 8.28 -12.42 0.32
CA ARG A 150 9.29 -13.10 -0.49
C ARG A 150 8.71 -13.62 -1.82
N ALA A 151 7.52 -14.22 -1.77
CA ALA A 151 6.86 -14.77 -2.96
C ALA A 151 6.56 -13.69 -4.00
N VAL A 152 5.96 -12.55 -3.59
CA VAL A 152 5.62 -11.47 -4.53
C VAL A 152 6.87 -10.76 -5.07
N VAL A 153 7.92 -10.60 -4.28
CA VAL A 153 9.19 -10.05 -4.76
C VAL A 153 9.88 -10.99 -5.74
N ALA A 154 9.91 -12.30 -5.47
CA ALA A 154 10.49 -13.30 -6.36
C ALA A 154 9.75 -13.45 -7.70
N ALA A 155 8.53 -12.95 -7.80
CA ALA A 155 7.73 -13.03 -9.03
C ALA A 155 8.11 -11.98 -10.09
N TRP A 156 8.86 -10.92 -9.74
CA TRP A 156 9.22 -9.82 -10.64
C TRP A 156 10.03 -10.26 -11.86
N PRO A 157 11.12 -11.03 -11.75
CA PRO A 157 11.94 -11.41 -12.89
C PRO A 157 11.18 -12.23 -13.95
N ASN A 158 10.11 -12.91 -13.53
CA ASN A 158 9.31 -13.78 -14.39
C ASN A 158 8.01 -13.11 -14.88
N ASN A 159 7.80 -11.84 -14.60
CA ASN A 159 6.59 -11.09 -14.94
C ASN A 159 5.28 -11.76 -14.39
N ARG A 160 5.36 -12.36 -13.20
CA ARG A 160 4.26 -13.09 -12.55
C ARG A 160 3.72 -12.40 -11.30
N VAL A 161 4.04 -11.11 -11.13
CA VAL A 161 3.69 -10.37 -9.90
C VAL A 161 2.18 -10.36 -9.67
N GLN A 162 1.39 -10.07 -10.69
CA GLN A 162 -0.07 -10.07 -10.57
C GLN A 162 -0.60 -11.44 -10.13
N GLN A 163 -0.07 -12.53 -10.68
CA GLN A 163 -0.44 -13.89 -10.28
C GLN A 163 -0.07 -14.15 -8.81
N ALA A 164 1.12 -13.74 -8.39
CA ALA A 164 1.55 -13.91 -7.01
C ALA A 164 0.73 -13.05 -6.02
N MET A 165 0.28 -11.86 -6.43
CA MET A 165 -0.61 -11.02 -5.62
C MET A 165 -2.01 -11.61 -5.47
N LEU A 166 -2.44 -12.46 -6.40
CA LEU A 166 -3.74 -13.16 -6.39
C LEU A 166 -3.65 -14.58 -5.81
N ASP A 167 -2.53 -14.98 -5.23
CA ASP A 167 -2.33 -16.32 -4.66
C ASP A 167 -2.98 -16.44 -3.27
N PRO A 168 -4.02 -17.30 -3.10
CA PRO A 168 -4.70 -17.48 -1.83
C PRO A 168 -3.98 -18.51 -0.91
N THR A 169 -2.82 -19.02 -1.31
CA THR A 169 -2.08 -20.03 -0.55
C THR A 169 -1.70 -19.49 0.82
N ARG A 170 -2.09 -20.22 1.88
CA ARG A 170 -1.67 -19.96 3.25
C ARG A 170 -0.37 -20.72 3.53
N TYR A 171 0.46 -20.14 4.38
CA TYR A 171 1.72 -20.74 4.77
C TYR A 171 1.59 -21.56 6.07
N PRO A 172 2.45 -22.57 6.27
CA PRO A 172 2.43 -23.40 7.47
C PRO A 172 2.84 -22.60 8.72
N ASP A 173 2.37 -23.04 9.88
CA ASP A 173 2.48 -22.30 11.14
C ASP A 173 3.91 -21.91 11.51
N GLU A 174 4.86 -22.81 11.27
CA GLU A 174 6.29 -22.59 11.55
C GLU A 174 6.93 -21.51 10.69
N ALA A 175 6.30 -21.11 9.60
CA ALA A 175 6.74 -20.01 8.72
C ALA A 175 6.04 -18.68 9.02
N LEU A 176 5.04 -18.67 9.92
CA LEU A 176 4.27 -17.49 10.23
C LEU A 176 5.02 -16.58 11.22
N PRO A 177 4.86 -15.24 11.09
CA PRO A 177 5.35 -14.34 12.11
C PRO A 177 4.51 -14.47 13.39
N ASN A 178 5.08 -14.04 14.50
CA ASN A 178 4.32 -13.77 15.73
C ASN A 178 4.20 -12.25 15.87
N THR A 179 3.03 -11.71 15.50
CA THR A 179 2.77 -10.26 15.53
C THR A 179 1.78 -9.87 16.62
N GLY A 180 1.53 -10.78 17.59
CA GLY A 180 0.64 -10.52 18.72
C GLY A 180 -0.85 -10.75 18.43
N VAL A 181 -1.23 -11.13 17.20
CA VAL A 181 -2.60 -11.59 16.91
C VAL A 181 -2.73 -13.09 17.15
N SER A 182 -3.97 -13.61 17.21
CA SER A 182 -4.16 -15.05 17.36
C SER A 182 -3.58 -15.84 16.18
N MET A 183 -3.18 -17.09 16.40
CA MET A 183 -2.66 -17.98 15.36
C MET A 183 -3.66 -18.16 14.21
N GLU A 184 -4.95 -18.15 14.49
CA GLU A 184 -5.98 -18.18 13.44
C GLU A 184 -5.88 -16.97 12.52
N TRP A 185 -5.66 -15.79 13.08
CA TRP A 185 -5.43 -14.56 12.30
C TRP A 185 -4.10 -14.61 11.57
N GLU A 186 -3.01 -15.09 12.18
CA GLU A 186 -1.72 -15.23 11.46
C GLU A 186 -1.88 -16.12 10.23
N ARG A 187 -2.55 -17.29 10.35
CA ARG A 187 -2.85 -18.18 9.21
C ARG A 187 -3.67 -17.47 8.14
N ARG A 188 -4.73 -16.76 8.53
CA ARG A 188 -5.61 -16.02 7.62
C ARG A 188 -4.85 -14.94 6.86
N LEU A 189 -4.02 -14.18 7.56
CA LEU A 189 -3.25 -13.05 7.04
C LEU A 189 -1.97 -13.47 6.31
N SER A 190 -1.63 -14.75 6.28
CA SER A 190 -0.41 -15.24 5.64
C SER A 190 -0.48 -15.24 4.12
N ALA A 191 -1.65 -15.42 3.52
CA ALA A 191 -1.86 -15.41 2.08
C ALA A 191 -1.59 -14.01 1.48
N ALA A 192 -1.19 -13.96 0.20
CA ALA A 192 -1.11 -12.74 -0.56
C ALA A 192 -2.51 -12.23 -0.94
N PHE A 193 -3.40 -13.13 -1.35
CA PHE A 193 -4.81 -12.86 -1.58
C PHE A 193 -5.64 -13.50 -0.47
N ILE A 194 -6.33 -12.69 0.31
CA ILE A 194 -7.06 -13.16 1.49
C ILE A 194 -8.52 -13.33 1.16
N GLU A 195 -9.04 -14.54 1.42
CA GLU A 195 -10.45 -14.89 1.28
C GLU A 195 -10.98 -15.42 2.62
N SER A 196 -11.96 -14.74 3.19
CA SER A 196 -12.73 -15.21 4.33
C SER A 196 -14.11 -14.56 4.39
N PRO A 197 -15.03 -15.03 5.25
CA PRO A 197 -16.43 -14.57 5.20
C PRO A 197 -16.63 -13.08 5.46
N ASP A 198 -15.83 -12.47 6.31
CA ASP A 198 -16.00 -11.12 6.84
C ASP A 198 -14.83 -10.18 6.51
N TYR A 199 -13.70 -10.74 6.08
CA TYR A 199 -12.45 -10.04 5.86
C TYR A 199 -11.72 -10.60 4.65
N GLY A 200 -11.12 -9.75 3.82
CA GLY A 200 -10.35 -10.23 2.67
C GLY A 200 -9.72 -9.13 1.86
N THR A 201 -9.07 -9.54 0.77
CA THR A 201 -8.53 -8.60 -0.22
C THR A 201 -9.70 -7.92 -0.94
N ARG A 202 -9.78 -6.60 -0.78
CA ARG A 202 -10.84 -5.74 -1.33
C ARG A 202 -10.47 -5.13 -2.67
N ALA A 203 -9.18 -4.93 -2.90
CA ALA A 203 -8.67 -4.37 -4.14
C ALA A 203 -7.27 -4.86 -4.42
N LEU A 204 -6.96 -5.09 -5.70
CA LEU A 204 -5.62 -5.17 -6.25
C LEU A 204 -5.41 -3.96 -7.15
N SER A 205 -4.50 -3.08 -6.77
CA SER A 205 -4.11 -1.92 -7.56
C SER A 205 -2.77 -2.18 -8.25
N TYR A 206 -2.68 -1.86 -9.53
CA TYR A 206 -1.43 -1.70 -10.26
C TYR A 206 -1.26 -0.24 -10.62
N VAL A 207 -0.10 0.33 -10.35
CA VAL A 207 0.25 1.68 -10.78
C VAL A 207 1.64 1.68 -11.41
N GLU A 208 1.80 2.43 -12.48
CA GLU A 208 3.06 2.65 -13.16
C GLU A 208 3.27 4.14 -13.40
N LEU A 209 4.40 4.67 -12.94
CA LEU A 209 4.93 5.96 -13.39
C LEU A 209 6.03 5.71 -14.40
N LYS A 210 5.88 6.23 -15.59
CA LYS A 210 6.90 6.16 -16.64
C LYS A 210 6.92 7.45 -17.46
N GLN A 211 8.10 8.06 -17.61
CA GLN A 211 8.25 9.32 -18.33
C GLN A 211 7.29 10.42 -17.86
N GLY A 212 7.08 10.52 -16.52
CA GLY A 212 6.22 11.51 -15.89
C GLY A 212 4.71 11.28 -16.01
N LYS A 213 4.29 10.15 -16.60
CA LYS A 213 2.88 9.80 -16.80
C LYS A 213 2.48 8.58 -15.99
N TRP A 214 1.29 8.63 -15.41
CA TRP A 214 0.70 7.51 -14.68
C TRP A 214 -0.15 6.63 -15.57
N ARG A 215 -0.03 5.33 -15.33
CA ARG A 215 -1.04 4.32 -15.69
C ARG A 215 -1.44 3.61 -14.42
N ALA A 216 -2.73 3.51 -14.19
CA ALA A 216 -3.24 2.84 -13.01
C ALA A 216 -4.43 1.94 -13.35
N ARG A 217 -4.54 0.85 -12.61
CA ARG A 217 -5.66 -0.07 -12.70
C ARG A 217 -5.96 -0.61 -11.32
N GLU A 218 -7.21 -0.60 -10.93
CA GLU A 218 -7.68 -1.29 -9.74
C GLU A 218 -8.71 -2.35 -10.11
N THR A 219 -8.57 -3.54 -9.55
CA THR A 219 -9.58 -4.59 -9.58
C THR A 219 -10.14 -4.72 -8.18
N SER A 220 -11.43 -4.44 -8.02
CA SER A 220 -12.14 -4.55 -6.76
C SER A 220 -12.74 -5.95 -6.60
N PHE A 221 -12.75 -6.46 -5.38
CA PHE A 221 -13.23 -7.78 -5.01
C PHE A 221 -14.32 -7.70 -3.93
N GLY A 222 -15.02 -8.82 -3.72
CA GLY A 222 -16.10 -8.91 -2.75
C GLY A 222 -17.30 -8.08 -3.19
N PRO A 223 -17.98 -7.36 -2.28
CA PRO A 223 -19.21 -6.62 -2.59
C PRO A 223 -19.05 -5.53 -3.65
N LEU A 224 -17.83 -5.07 -3.92
CA LEU A 224 -17.52 -4.00 -4.86
C LEU A 224 -16.81 -4.51 -6.12
N THR A 225 -17.06 -5.73 -6.52
CA THR A 225 -16.42 -6.36 -7.69
C THR A 225 -16.48 -5.46 -8.94
N GLY A 226 -15.35 -5.33 -9.61
CA GLY A 226 -15.23 -4.56 -10.84
C GLY A 226 -13.81 -4.08 -11.13
N VAL A 227 -13.65 -3.47 -12.30
CA VAL A 227 -12.34 -2.92 -12.73
C VAL A 227 -12.48 -1.42 -12.94
N ARG A 228 -11.54 -0.68 -12.41
CA ARG A 228 -11.34 0.75 -12.60
C ARG A 228 -9.94 0.97 -13.16
N SER A 229 -9.80 1.86 -14.12
CA SER A 229 -8.48 2.16 -14.68
C SER A 229 -8.39 3.61 -15.14
N VAL A 230 -7.19 4.15 -15.08
CA VAL A 230 -6.80 5.41 -15.67
C VAL A 230 -5.50 5.21 -16.45
N GLN A 231 -5.36 5.89 -17.57
CA GLN A 231 -4.15 5.95 -18.37
C GLN A 231 -3.82 7.41 -18.64
N ASP A 232 -2.52 7.73 -18.55
CA ASP A 232 -2.00 9.07 -18.82
C ASP A 232 -2.60 10.18 -17.90
N LEU A 233 -2.64 9.90 -16.58
CA LEU A 233 -2.92 10.88 -15.55
C LEU A 233 -1.75 11.87 -15.39
#